data_bea11fadaab81db45d64d1795b02ea15
#
_entry.id   bea11fadaab81db45d64d1795b02ea15
#
_cell.length_a   1.000
_cell.length_b   1.000
_cell.length_c   1.000
_cell.angle_alpha   90.00
_cell.angle_beta   90.00
_cell.angle_gamma   90.00
#
_symmetry.space_group_name_H-M   'P 1'
#
loop_
_entity.id
_entity.type
_entity.pdbx_description
1 polymer ?
#
loop_
_entity_poly.entity_id
_entity_poly.type
_entity_poly.pdbx_seq_one_letter_code
_entity_poly.pdbx_strand_id
1 'polypeptide(L)'
;MPKRCGWVKTNNPLYVSYHDEEWGQPLHDDQALFELLCMETYQAGLSWETVLNKRQSFREAFHGYQIQSVADMTDEELEALMDNSAIIRNRDKIFATRANAQSFLQVRAEFGSFDSYLWSFVGGKTIVNDVPDYSQAPAKTALSEKLSKDLKKRGFKFTGPVAVLSFLQAAGLVNDHENDCEWKSGK
;
A
#
# COMPACT_ATOMS: atom_id res chain seq x y z
N MET A 1 4.47 3.06 28.68
CA MET A 1 4.30 2.50 27.33
C MET A 1 4.44 3.59 26.31
N PRO A 2 5.12 3.36 25.19
CA PRO A 2 5.25 4.37 24.16
C PRO A 2 3.87 4.72 23.57
N LYS A 3 3.66 6.00 23.26
CA LYS A 3 2.39 6.46 22.72
C LYS A 3 2.34 6.26 21.21
N ARG A 4 1.37 5.49 20.76
CA ARG A 4 1.08 5.20 19.36
C ARG A 4 -0.16 5.96 18.88
N CYS A 5 -0.36 5.99 17.58
CA CYS A 5 -1.60 6.49 16.99
C CYS A 5 -2.81 5.69 17.50
N GLY A 6 -3.94 6.35 17.67
CA GLY A 6 -5.13 5.74 18.26
C GLY A 6 -5.74 4.59 17.47
N TRP A 7 -5.42 4.46 16.17
CA TRP A 7 -5.92 3.37 15.34
C TRP A 7 -5.19 2.03 15.51
N VAL A 8 -4.05 2.02 16.22
CA VAL A 8 -3.23 0.80 16.38
C VAL A 8 -3.89 -0.17 17.35
N LYS A 9 -4.13 -1.38 16.89
CA LYS A 9 -4.61 -2.48 17.73
C LYS A 9 -3.44 -3.14 18.48
N THR A 10 -3.21 -2.73 19.71
CA THR A 10 -2.05 -3.14 20.50
C THR A 10 -2.06 -4.61 20.91
N ASN A 11 -3.20 -5.29 20.78
CA ASN A 11 -3.31 -6.73 21.02
C ASN A 11 -2.88 -7.59 19.81
N ASN A 12 -2.53 -6.96 18.68
CA ASN A 12 -2.06 -7.63 17.47
C ASN A 12 -0.59 -7.25 17.21
N PRO A 13 0.39 -8.15 17.45
CA PRO A 13 1.81 -7.83 17.24
C PRO A 13 2.16 -7.41 15.82
N LEU A 14 1.49 -7.98 14.80
CA LEU A 14 1.70 -7.59 13.40
C LEU A 14 1.26 -6.14 13.16
N TYR A 15 0.17 -5.73 13.78
CA TYR A 15 -0.35 -4.37 13.68
C TYR A 15 0.61 -3.37 14.32
N VAL A 16 1.12 -3.71 15.50
CA VAL A 16 2.09 -2.89 16.23
C VAL A 16 3.39 -2.74 15.42
N SER A 17 3.93 -3.84 14.94
CA SER A 17 5.15 -3.83 14.11
C SER A 17 4.97 -3.01 12.83
N TYR A 18 3.84 -3.17 12.15
CA TYR A 18 3.53 -2.39 10.95
C TYR A 18 3.53 -0.87 11.24
N HIS A 19 2.86 -0.44 12.33
CA HIS A 19 2.85 0.96 12.72
C HIS A 19 4.25 1.48 13.09
N ASP A 20 4.98 0.71 13.90
CA ASP A 20 6.25 1.17 14.47
C ASP A 20 7.41 1.14 13.47
N GLU A 21 7.40 0.21 12.54
CA GLU A 21 8.53 -0.07 11.67
C GLU A 21 8.32 0.31 10.20
N GLU A 22 7.06 0.39 9.74
CA GLU A 22 6.77 0.62 8.32
C GLU A 22 5.97 1.90 8.07
N TRP A 23 4.84 2.05 8.71
CA TRP A 23 3.88 3.13 8.40
C TRP A 23 4.49 4.51 8.61
N GLY A 24 4.45 5.34 7.56
CA GLY A 24 5.01 6.70 7.61
C GLY A 24 6.52 6.77 7.42
N GLN A 25 7.21 5.64 7.26
CA GLN A 25 8.64 5.63 6.96
C GLN A 25 8.86 5.74 5.45
N PRO A 26 9.75 6.65 4.98
CA PRO A 26 10.02 6.80 3.55
C PRO A 26 10.51 5.49 2.93
N LEU A 27 9.78 5.01 1.91
CA LEU A 27 10.08 3.76 1.22
C LEU A 27 10.44 4.05 -0.23
N HIS A 28 11.58 3.54 -0.67
CA HIS A 28 12.14 3.77 -2.01
C HIS A 28 12.42 2.50 -2.81
N ASP A 29 12.20 1.32 -2.22
CA ASP A 29 12.37 0.04 -2.92
C ASP A 29 11.13 -0.31 -3.75
N ASP A 30 11.29 -0.52 -5.05
CA ASP A 30 10.19 -0.77 -5.97
C ASP A 30 9.39 -2.03 -5.62
N GLN A 31 10.04 -3.13 -5.23
CA GLN A 31 9.32 -4.36 -4.87
C GLN A 31 8.50 -4.18 -3.60
N ALA A 32 9.05 -3.50 -2.59
CA ALA A 32 8.33 -3.19 -1.36
C ALA A 32 7.18 -2.20 -1.61
N LEU A 33 7.37 -1.22 -2.49
CA LEU A 33 6.31 -0.31 -2.93
C LEU A 33 5.18 -1.07 -3.65
N PHE A 34 5.53 -2.02 -4.49
CA PHE A 34 4.54 -2.86 -5.18
C PHE A 34 3.73 -3.70 -4.20
N GLU A 35 4.38 -4.34 -3.22
CA GLU A 35 3.69 -5.11 -2.18
C GLU A 35 2.70 -4.24 -1.41
N LEU A 36 3.11 -3.06 -0.94
CA LEU A 36 2.22 -2.15 -0.21
C LEU A 36 1.05 -1.69 -1.07
N LEU A 37 1.29 -1.35 -2.32
CA LEU A 37 0.22 -0.95 -3.24
C LEU A 37 -0.80 -2.08 -3.40
N CYS A 38 -0.34 -3.31 -3.61
CA CYS A 38 -1.22 -4.47 -3.71
C CYS A 38 -2.05 -4.67 -2.44
N MET A 39 -1.43 -4.57 -1.27
CA MET A 39 -2.14 -4.72 0.00
C MET A 39 -3.25 -3.67 0.16
N GLU A 40 -3.00 -2.43 -0.23
CA GLU A 40 -4.02 -1.38 -0.20
C GLU A 40 -5.17 -1.67 -1.17
N THR A 41 -4.89 -2.27 -2.32
CA THR A 41 -5.94 -2.67 -3.27
C THR A 41 -6.84 -3.78 -2.72
N TYR A 42 -6.34 -4.60 -1.78
CA TYR A 42 -7.14 -5.68 -1.19
C TYR A 42 -8.09 -5.18 -0.10
N GLN A 43 -7.85 -4.00 0.47
CA GLN A 43 -8.57 -3.51 1.64
C GLN A 43 -10.02 -3.10 1.33
N ALA A 44 -10.40 -2.81 0.10
CA ALA A 44 -11.75 -2.36 -0.22
C ALA A 44 -12.81 -3.31 0.36
N GLY A 45 -13.66 -2.78 1.26
CA GLY A 45 -14.68 -3.55 1.97
C GLY A 45 -14.18 -4.39 3.15
N LEU A 46 -12.90 -4.28 3.53
CA LEU A 46 -12.28 -5.08 4.59
C LEU A 46 -11.53 -4.19 5.59
N SER A 47 -11.26 -4.72 6.78
CA SER A 47 -10.38 -4.06 7.74
C SER A 47 -8.91 -4.23 7.34
N TRP A 48 -8.08 -3.24 7.68
CA TRP A 48 -6.63 -3.34 7.46
C TRP A 48 -6.03 -4.53 8.21
N GLU A 49 -6.51 -4.82 9.41
CA GLU A 49 -6.07 -5.97 10.18
C GLU A 49 -6.27 -7.29 9.43
N THR A 50 -7.40 -7.44 8.74
CA THR A 50 -7.67 -8.63 7.92
C THR A 50 -6.63 -8.80 6.81
N VAL A 51 -6.31 -7.72 6.11
CA VAL A 51 -5.30 -7.73 5.04
C VAL A 51 -3.91 -8.01 5.62
N LEU A 52 -3.55 -7.32 6.69
CA LEU A 52 -2.24 -7.44 7.34
C LEU A 52 -1.98 -8.85 7.87
N ASN A 53 -2.99 -9.46 8.50
CA ASN A 53 -2.88 -10.83 9.02
C ASN A 53 -2.69 -11.87 7.92
N LYS A 54 -3.08 -11.56 6.68
CA LYS A 54 -2.94 -12.45 5.51
C LYS A 54 -1.71 -12.12 4.67
N ARG A 55 -0.89 -11.16 5.08
CA ARG A 55 0.26 -10.66 4.30
C ARG A 55 1.21 -11.77 3.86
N GLN A 56 1.59 -12.67 4.75
CA GLN A 56 2.50 -13.76 4.43
C GLN A 56 1.88 -14.72 3.40
N SER A 57 0.60 -15.03 3.55
CA SER A 57 -0.12 -15.89 2.60
C SER A 57 -0.24 -15.24 1.21
N PHE A 58 -0.42 -13.94 1.15
CA PHE A 58 -0.38 -13.20 -0.11
C PHE A 58 1.01 -13.21 -0.75
N ARG A 59 2.06 -13.05 0.04
CA ARG A 59 3.44 -13.15 -0.48
C ARG A 59 3.69 -14.51 -1.13
N GLU A 60 3.27 -15.58 -0.48
CA GLU A 60 3.40 -16.94 -1.03
C GLU A 60 2.57 -17.12 -2.31
N ALA A 61 1.35 -16.59 -2.34
CA ALA A 61 0.46 -16.70 -3.49
C ALA A 61 0.96 -15.91 -4.71
N PHE A 62 1.64 -14.79 -4.51
CA PHE A 62 2.09 -13.87 -5.56
C PHE A 62 3.61 -13.82 -5.72
N HIS A 63 4.29 -14.97 -5.63
CA HIS A 63 5.73 -15.12 -5.92
C HIS A 63 6.62 -14.14 -5.13
N GLY A 64 6.31 -13.88 -3.86
CA GLY A 64 7.03 -12.93 -3.03
C GLY A 64 6.95 -11.49 -3.52
N TYR A 65 5.93 -11.18 -4.33
CA TYR A 65 5.76 -9.88 -4.99
C TYR A 65 6.93 -9.47 -5.88
N GLN A 66 7.63 -10.46 -6.46
CA GLN A 66 8.54 -10.18 -7.56
C GLN A 66 7.71 -9.68 -8.75
N ILE A 67 7.92 -8.44 -9.14
CA ILE A 67 7.02 -7.71 -10.04
C ILE A 67 6.87 -8.43 -11.38
N GLN A 68 7.99 -8.83 -12.00
CA GLN A 68 7.96 -9.53 -13.28
C GLN A 68 7.23 -10.87 -13.17
N SER A 69 7.48 -11.63 -12.10
CA SER A 69 6.84 -12.92 -11.88
C SER A 69 5.33 -12.78 -11.73
N VAL A 70 4.87 -11.75 -11.04
CA VAL A 70 3.43 -11.46 -10.90
C VAL A 70 2.83 -11.02 -12.24
N ALA A 71 3.53 -10.17 -12.98
CA ALA A 71 3.10 -9.70 -14.31
C ALA A 71 2.94 -10.87 -15.31
N ASP A 72 3.75 -11.91 -15.16
CA ASP A 72 3.77 -13.08 -16.04
C ASP A 72 2.86 -14.24 -15.58
N MET A 73 2.14 -14.08 -14.46
CA MET A 73 1.21 -15.12 -13.99
C MET A 73 0.15 -15.43 -15.04
N THR A 74 -0.14 -16.73 -15.21
CA THR A 74 -1.16 -17.18 -16.17
C THR A 74 -2.56 -17.07 -15.57
N ASP A 75 -3.58 -17.11 -16.44
CA ASP A 75 -4.98 -17.15 -16.00
C ASP A 75 -5.25 -18.36 -15.12
N GLU A 76 -4.66 -19.52 -15.45
CA GLU A 76 -4.78 -20.76 -14.68
C GLU A 76 -4.21 -20.60 -13.27
N GLU A 77 -3.04 -19.98 -13.14
CA GLU A 77 -2.43 -19.71 -11.83
C GLU A 77 -3.33 -18.78 -10.99
N LEU A 78 -3.85 -17.72 -11.60
CA LEU A 78 -4.73 -16.78 -10.90
C LEU A 78 -6.07 -17.42 -10.50
N GLU A 79 -6.67 -18.23 -11.39
CA GLU A 79 -7.91 -18.96 -11.07
C GLU A 79 -7.69 -19.96 -9.92
N ALA A 80 -6.53 -20.61 -9.87
CA ALA A 80 -6.18 -21.55 -8.79
C ALA A 80 -6.14 -20.86 -7.42
N LEU A 81 -5.83 -19.57 -7.36
CA LEU A 81 -5.83 -18.80 -6.13
C LEU A 81 -7.22 -18.64 -5.51
N MET A 82 -8.29 -18.82 -6.29
CA MET A 82 -9.68 -18.83 -5.78
C MET A 82 -9.93 -20.00 -4.83
N ASP A 83 -9.12 -21.03 -4.85
CA ASP A 83 -9.18 -22.19 -3.95
C ASP A 83 -8.28 -22.02 -2.71
N ASN A 84 -7.47 -20.96 -2.66
CA ASN A 84 -6.57 -20.68 -1.55
C ASN A 84 -7.31 -19.96 -0.40
N SER A 85 -7.70 -20.71 0.63
CA SER A 85 -8.43 -20.18 1.78
C SER A 85 -7.61 -19.25 2.68
N ALA A 86 -6.29 -19.22 2.51
CA ALA A 86 -5.40 -18.38 3.31
C ALA A 86 -5.36 -16.91 2.85
N ILE A 87 -5.85 -16.62 1.65
CA ILE A 87 -5.93 -15.26 1.10
C ILE A 87 -7.40 -14.81 0.97
N ILE A 88 -7.57 -13.54 0.65
CA ILE A 88 -8.89 -12.98 0.30
C ILE A 88 -9.25 -13.45 -1.11
N ARG A 89 -10.28 -14.31 -1.22
CA ARG A 89 -10.70 -14.93 -2.48
C ARG A 89 -11.67 -14.04 -3.24
N ASN A 90 -11.17 -12.94 -3.74
CA ASN A 90 -11.91 -12.02 -4.60
C ASN A 90 -11.26 -12.05 -5.98
N ARG A 91 -11.96 -12.59 -6.98
CA ARG A 91 -11.45 -12.78 -8.33
C ARG A 91 -10.93 -11.47 -8.94
N ASP A 92 -11.69 -10.40 -8.81
CA ASP A 92 -11.32 -9.11 -9.40
C ASP A 92 -10.03 -8.56 -8.78
N LYS A 93 -9.86 -8.68 -7.46
CA LYS A 93 -8.65 -8.25 -6.76
C LYS A 93 -7.44 -9.12 -7.12
N ILE A 94 -7.64 -10.43 -7.28
CA ILE A 94 -6.59 -11.37 -7.69
C ILE A 94 -6.08 -11.03 -9.10
N PHE A 95 -6.98 -10.88 -10.06
CA PHE A 95 -6.62 -10.51 -11.43
C PHE A 95 -6.06 -9.09 -11.52
N ALA A 96 -6.56 -8.16 -10.71
CA ALA A 96 -6.02 -6.81 -10.63
C ALA A 96 -4.55 -6.79 -10.17
N THR A 97 -4.14 -7.70 -9.31
CA THR A 97 -2.75 -7.78 -8.86
C THR A 97 -1.79 -7.99 -10.03
N ARG A 98 -2.12 -8.89 -10.97
CA ARG A 98 -1.36 -9.06 -12.22
C ARG A 98 -1.40 -7.80 -13.10
N ALA A 99 -2.58 -7.24 -13.31
CA ALA A 99 -2.73 -6.02 -14.10
C ALA A 99 -1.92 -4.86 -13.53
N ASN A 100 -1.91 -4.72 -12.21
CA ASN A 100 -1.12 -3.71 -11.50
C ASN A 100 0.39 -3.96 -11.65
N ALA A 101 0.83 -5.21 -11.63
CA ALA A 101 2.24 -5.55 -11.90
C ALA A 101 2.65 -5.13 -13.31
N GLN A 102 1.82 -5.39 -14.31
CA GLN A 102 2.06 -5.00 -15.69
C GLN A 102 2.14 -3.46 -15.84
N SER A 103 1.22 -2.73 -15.23
CA SER A 103 1.23 -1.27 -15.22
C SER A 103 2.44 -0.71 -14.46
N PHE A 104 2.83 -1.36 -13.37
CA PHE A 104 4.02 -1.00 -12.59
C PHE A 104 5.30 -1.11 -13.42
N LEU A 105 5.44 -2.17 -14.22
CA LEU A 105 6.56 -2.34 -15.13
C LEU A 105 6.60 -1.27 -16.22
N GLN A 106 5.46 -0.84 -16.73
CA GLN A 106 5.38 0.25 -17.71
C GLN A 106 5.84 1.57 -17.11
N VAL A 107 5.45 1.88 -15.87
CA VAL A 107 5.93 3.06 -15.15
C VAL A 107 7.45 3.00 -14.96
N ARG A 108 7.98 1.84 -14.56
CA ARG A 108 9.42 1.63 -14.44
C ARG A 108 10.16 1.90 -15.75
N ALA A 109 9.63 1.41 -16.86
CA ALA A 109 10.23 1.62 -18.17
C ALA A 109 10.26 3.11 -18.57
N GLU A 110 9.22 3.85 -18.23
CA GLU A 110 9.10 5.28 -18.56
C GLU A 110 9.94 6.19 -17.68
N PHE A 111 9.98 5.93 -16.36
CA PHE A 111 10.61 6.81 -15.35
C PHE A 111 11.92 6.27 -14.78
N GLY A 112 12.36 5.09 -15.19
CA GLY A 112 13.55 4.41 -14.65
C GLY A 112 13.27 3.60 -13.39
N SER A 113 12.33 4.03 -12.55
CA SER A 113 11.82 3.30 -11.38
C SER A 113 10.43 3.79 -11.03
N PHE A 114 9.66 2.98 -10.33
CA PHE A 114 8.41 3.43 -9.75
C PHE A 114 8.65 4.43 -8.61
N ASP A 115 9.73 4.22 -7.87
CA ASP A 115 10.18 5.14 -6.83
C ASP A 115 10.31 6.57 -7.36
N SER A 116 11.04 6.78 -8.46
CA SER A 116 11.20 8.11 -9.07
C SER A 116 9.87 8.72 -9.49
N TYR A 117 9.00 7.93 -10.10
CA TYR A 117 7.66 8.35 -10.48
C TYR A 117 6.84 8.79 -9.27
N LEU A 118 6.75 7.93 -8.27
CA LEU A 118 5.93 8.15 -7.08
C LEU A 118 6.38 9.38 -6.30
N TRP A 119 7.67 9.45 -5.98
CA TRP A 119 8.22 10.53 -5.16
C TRP A 119 8.23 11.88 -5.86
N SER A 120 8.13 11.91 -7.19
CA SER A 120 7.98 13.18 -7.95
C SER A 120 6.72 13.96 -7.54
N PHE A 121 5.68 13.27 -7.08
CA PHE A 121 4.43 13.89 -6.65
C PHE A 121 4.58 14.75 -5.38
N VAL A 122 5.64 14.53 -4.61
CA VAL A 122 5.94 15.27 -3.37
C VAL A 122 7.28 15.99 -3.43
N GLY A 123 7.87 16.12 -4.62
CA GLY A 123 9.17 16.78 -4.79
C GLY A 123 10.31 16.07 -4.06
N GLY A 124 10.22 14.76 -3.87
CA GLY A 124 11.23 13.92 -3.23
C GLY A 124 11.26 14.03 -1.69
N LYS A 125 10.33 14.75 -1.08
CA LYS A 125 10.33 14.99 0.38
C LYS A 125 9.00 14.59 1.00
N THR A 126 9.06 13.91 2.15
CA THR A 126 7.89 13.56 2.95
C THR A 126 7.14 14.82 3.39
N ILE A 127 5.83 14.81 3.18
CA ILE A 127 4.91 15.83 3.71
C ILE A 127 4.52 15.41 5.12
N VAL A 128 4.85 16.23 6.11
CA VAL A 128 4.46 15.99 7.52
C VAL A 128 3.22 16.82 7.82
N ASN A 129 2.11 16.16 8.11
CA ASN A 129 0.85 16.82 8.39
C ASN A 129 0.63 17.02 9.89
N ASP A 130 -0.18 18.03 10.22
CA ASP A 130 -0.68 18.25 11.57
C ASP A 130 -1.88 17.32 11.80
N VAL A 131 -1.74 16.35 12.69
CA VAL A 131 -2.74 15.32 12.97
C VAL A 131 -2.97 15.21 14.48
N PRO A 132 -3.84 16.06 15.05
CA PRO A 132 -4.18 15.96 16.48
C PRO A 132 -4.89 14.66 16.81
N ASP A 133 -5.75 14.18 15.91
CA ASP A 133 -6.54 12.95 16.05
C ASP A 133 -6.74 12.35 14.65
N TYR A 134 -6.20 11.17 14.41
CA TYR A 134 -6.28 10.49 13.12
C TYR A 134 -7.73 10.19 12.71
N SER A 135 -8.63 9.97 13.66
CA SER A 135 -10.04 9.71 13.36
C SER A 135 -10.73 10.89 12.65
N GLN A 136 -10.17 12.09 12.80
CA GLN A 136 -10.65 13.31 12.16
C GLN A 136 -9.89 13.65 10.87
N ALA A 137 -8.86 12.85 10.52
CA ALA A 137 -8.10 13.05 9.29
C ALA A 137 -8.97 12.78 8.05
N PRO A 138 -8.73 13.49 6.92
CA PRO A 138 -9.50 13.25 5.70
C PRO A 138 -9.22 11.86 5.13
N ALA A 139 -10.24 11.22 4.55
CA ALA A 139 -10.11 9.93 3.90
C ALA A 139 -9.37 10.03 2.55
N LYS A 140 -9.35 11.20 1.94
CA LYS A 140 -8.63 11.49 0.69
C LYS A 140 -8.15 12.94 0.71
N THR A 141 -7.14 13.24 -0.10
CA THR A 141 -6.56 14.58 -0.25
C THR A 141 -6.45 14.95 -1.73
N ALA A 142 -6.16 16.22 -2.02
CA ALA A 142 -5.88 16.65 -3.40
C ALA A 142 -4.72 15.86 -4.02
N LEU A 143 -3.68 15.56 -3.23
CA LEU A 143 -2.56 14.75 -3.66
C LEU A 143 -3.00 13.31 -4.02
N SER A 144 -3.77 12.66 -3.15
CA SER A 144 -4.24 11.30 -3.41
C SER A 144 -5.21 11.23 -4.60
N GLU A 145 -6.03 12.24 -4.80
CA GLU A 145 -6.90 12.34 -5.97
C GLU A 145 -6.09 12.49 -7.27
N LYS A 146 -5.05 13.33 -7.25
CA LYS A 146 -4.15 13.52 -8.39
C LYS A 146 -3.41 12.25 -8.76
N LEU A 147 -2.81 11.57 -7.78
CA LEU A 147 -2.11 10.31 -8.01
C LEU A 147 -3.06 9.20 -8.43
N SER A 148 -4.23 9.09 -7.80
CA SER A 148 -5.26 8.13 -8.19
C SER A 148 -5.65 8.27 -9.66
N LYS A 149 -5.88 9.51 -10.11
CA LYS A 149 -6.25 9.80 -11.50
C LYS A 149 -5.15 9.36 -12.47
N ASP A 150 -3.89 9.63 -12.14
CA ASP A 150 -2.75 9.24 -12.99
C ASP A 150 -2.56 7.72 -13.01
N LEU A 151 -2.66 7.06 -11.86
CA LEU A 151 -2.57 5.61 -11.78
C LEU A 151 -3.67 4.92 -12.60
N LYS A 152 -4.91 5.37 -12.50
CA LYS A 152 -6.03 4.85 -13.29
C LYS A 152 -5.79 5.00 -14.78
N LYS A 153 -5.31 6.16 -15.20
CA LYS A 153 -4.95 6.44 -16.60
C LYS A 153 -3.88 5.47 -17.11
N ARG A 154 -2.97 5.01 -16.23
CA ARG A 154 -1.90 4.06 -16.54
C ARG A 154 -2.34 2.59 -16.47
N GLY A 155 -3.59 2.32 -16.17
CA GLY A 155 -4.17 0.99 -16.13
C GLY A 155 -4.17 0.30 -14.77
N PHE A 156 -3.79 0.98 -13.69
CA PHE A 156 -3.91 0.44 -12.34
C PHE A 156 -5.37 0.27 -11.93
N LYS A 157 -5.64 -0.77 -11.15
CA LYS A 157 -6.98 -1.13 -10.67
C LYS A 157 -7.05 -1.09 -9.14
N PHE A 158 -8.22 -0.77 -8.63
CA PHE A 158 -8.45 -0.59 -7.18
C PHE A 158 -7.58 0.51 -6.56
N THR A 159 -7.26 1.53 -7.35
CA THR A 159 -6.44 2.66 -6.95
C THR A 159 -7.26 3.95 -6.85
N GLY A 160 -8.41 3.88 -6.17
CA GLY A 160 -9.21 5.05 -5.83
C GLY A 160 -8.47 5.98 -4.85
N PRO A 161 -8.93 7.23 -4.69
CA PRO A 161 -8.21 8.23 -3.90
C PRO A 161 -8.08 7.88 -2.41
N VAL A 162 -9.01 7.11 -1.86
CA VAL A 162 -8.93 6.63 -0.46
C VAL A 162 -7.83 5.58 -0.30
N ALA A 163 -7.79 4.58 -1.17
CA ALA A 163 -6.73 3.57 -1.18
C ALA A 163 -5.37 4.20 -1.44
N VAL A 164 -5.30 5.16 -2.36
CA VAL A 164 -4.06 5.86 -2.70
C VAL A 164 -3.56 6.70 -1.53
N LEU A 165 -4.44 7.37 -0.77
CA LEU A 165 -4.00 8.07 0.45
C LEU A 165 -3.39 7.10 1.46
N SER A 166 -4.04 5.97 1.70
CA SER A 166 -3.52 4.92 2.58
C SER A 166 -2.15 4.43 2.11
N PHE A 167 -1.95 4.27 0.81
CA PHE A 167 -0.67 3.91 0.21
C PHE A 167 0.40 4.99 0.44
N LEU A 168 0.06 6.27 0.22
CA LEU A 168 0.97 7.39 0.46
C LEU A 168 1.43 7.46 1.92
N GLN A 169 0.52 7.21 2.86
CA GLN A 169 0.81 7.13 4.29
C GLN A 169 1.73 5.96 4.60
N ALA A 170 1.41 4.77 4.10
CA ALA A 170 2.19 3.55 4.35
C ALA A 170 3.60 3.65 3.79
N ALA A 171 3.78 4.23 2.60
CA ALA A 171 5.06 4.40 1.95
C ALA A 171 5.86 5.62 2.43
N GLY A 172 5.30 6.40 3.35
CA GLY A 172 5.99 7.54 3.96
C GLY A 172 6.13 8.78 3.09
N LEU A 173 5.37 8.89 1.99
CA LEU A 173 5.28 10.13 1.23
C LEU A 173 4.56 11.21 2.03
N VAL A 174 3.58 10.81 2.81
CA VAL A 174 2.97 11.64 3.86
C VAL A 174 3.16 10.98 5.22
N ASN A 175 3.49 11.79 6.21
CA ASN A 175 3.59 11.36 7.60
C ASN A 175 2.36 11.88 8.34
N ASP A 176 1.39 11.00 8.52
CA ASP A 176 0.12 11.28 9.19
C ASP A 176 0.04 10.65 10.60
N HIS A 177 1.19 10.36 11.20
CA HIS A 177 1.21 10.00 12.62
C HIS A 177 0.58 11.11 13.44
N GLU A 178 -0.18 10.74 14.47
CA GLU A 178 -0.72 11.71 15.42
C GLU A 178 0.40 12.53 16.07
N ASN A 179 0.11 13.77 16.39
CA ASN A 179 1.13 14.73 16.86
C ASN A 179 1.89 14.27 18.11
N ASP A 180 1.22 13.52 18.97
CA ASP A 180 1.80 12.98 20.19
C ASP A 180 2.29 11.53 20.06
N CYS A 181 2.23 10.97 18.86
CA CYS A 181 2.80 9.64 18.57
C CYS A 181 4.33 9.72 18.56
N GLU A 182 4.99 8.83 19.28
CA GLU A 182 6.45 8.82 19.39
C GLU A 182 7.16 8.54 18.06
N TRP A 183 6.48 7.92 17.10
CA TRP A 183 7.04 7.61 15.78
C TRP A 183 6.89 8.75 14.76
N LYS A 184 6.21 9.84 15.10
CA LYS A 184 6.02 10.96 14.17
C LYS A 184 7.34 11.62 13.74
N SER A 185 8.28 11.73 14.64
CA SER A 185 9.56 12.39 14.36
C SER A 185 10.66 11.45 13.85
N GLY A 186 10.35 10.22 13.58
CA GLY A 186 11.29 9.23 13.09
C GLY A 186 12.29 8.81 14.17
N LYS A 187 12.06 7.71 14.84
CA LYS A 187 13.08 7.04 15.67
C LYS A 187 13.73 5.92 14.89
#